data_db3ed3f460357f3c9461f2d672f3e279
#
_entry.id   db3ed3f460357f3c9461f2d672f3e279
#
_cell.length_a   1.000
_cell.length_b   1.000
_cell.length_c   1.000
_cell.angle_alpha   90.00
_cell.angle_beta   90.00
_cell.angle_gamma   90.00
#
_symmetry.space_group_name_H-M   'P 1'
#
loop_
_entity.id
_entity.type
_entity.pdbx_description
1 polymer ?
#
loop_
_entity_poly.entity_id
_entity_poly.type
_entity_poly.pdbx_seq_one_letter_code
_entity_poly.pdbx_strand_id
1 'polypeptide(L)'
;SELVEYTDQHYATIADRKARAISGLSMGGHGALWNAIRHKDVFGAVGSMSGGVDIRPFPKNWEMSRQLGELATHPEVWESHTVVNQLDKIENGDLAIIVDCGEADFFLEVNKDLHERLLKRKIDHDFISRPGGHTGSYWNNSIDYHILFFDKFFQKSLFTKLIIR
;
A
#
# COMPACT_ATOMS: atom_id res chain seq x y z
N SER A 1 -15.59 -2.76 -6.38
CA SER A 1 -15.50 -1.37 -6.84
C SER A 1 -15.65 -1.35 -8.36
N GLU A 2 -16.24 -0.31 -8.89
CA GLU A 2 -16.56 -0.16 -10.33
C GLU A 2 -15.37 -0.48 -11.25
N LEU A 3 -14.16 0.00 -10.90
CA LEU A 3 -12.96 -0.26 -11.71
C LEU A 3 -12.59 -1.75 -11.75
N VAL A 4 -12.67 -2.46 -10.63
CA VAL A 4 -12.36 -3.90 -10.55
C VAL A 4 -13.38 -4.69 -11.37
N GLU A 5 -14.67 -4.42 -11.18
CA GLU A 5 -15.76 -5.05 -11.93
C GLU A 5 -15.63 -4.79 -13.42
N TYR A 6 -15.38 -3.53 -13.80
CA TYR A 6 -15.17 -3.17 -15.20
C TYR A 6 -13.98 -3.93 -15.80
N THR A 7 -12.86 -3.99 -15.09
CA THR A 7 -11.66 -4.67 -15.57
C THR A 7 -11.90 -6.18 -15.73
N ASP A 8 -12.54 -6.82 -14.75
CA ASP A 8 -12.83 -8.26 -14.81
C ASP A 8 -13.86 -8.62 -15.91
N GLN A 9 -14.73 -7.68 -16.29
CA GLN A 9 -15.71 -7.89 -17.37
C GLN A 9 -15.15 -7.66 -18.78
N HIS A 10 -14.15 -6.77 -18.92
CA HIS A 10 -13.68 -6.32 -20.23
C HIS A 10 -12.29 -6.87 -20.62
N TYR A 11 -11.54 -7.45 -19.68
CA TYR A 11 -10.22 -7.99 -19.91
C TYR A 11 -10.10 -9.44 -19.41
N ALA A 12 -9.19 -10.19 -20.01
CA ALA A 12 -8.91 -11.58 -19.62
C ALA A 12 -8.15 -11.61 -18.27
N THR A 13 -8.86 -11.38 -17.18
CA THR A 13 -8.32 -11.41 -15.81
C THR A 13 -8.72 -12.68 -15.07
N ILE A 14 -8.02 -12.98 -13.98
CA ILE A 14 -8.47 -13.95 -12.98
C ILE A 14 -9.18 -13.15 -11.87
N ALA A 15 -10.52 -13.21 -11.84
CA ALA A 15 -11.36 -12.48 -10.88
C ALA A 15 -11.30 -13.09 -9.47
N ASP A 16 -10.09 -13.12 -8.89
CA ASP A 16 -9.81 -13.68 -7.57
C ASP A 16 -8.80 -12.75 -6.86
N ARG A 17 -9.00 -12.47 -5.57
CA ARG A 17 -8.06 -11.67 -4.78
C ARG A 17 -6.63 -12.22 -4.81
N LYS A 18 -6.47 -13.53 -4.95
CA LYS A 18 -5.17 -14.22 -5.02
C LYS A 18 -4.40 -13.94 -6.32
N ALA A 19 -5.07 -13.37 -7.31
CA ALA A 19 -4.51 -12.94 -8.59
C ALA A 19 -4.61 -11.42 -8.78
N ARG A 20 -4.88 -10.66 -7.70
CA ARG A 20 -5.07 -9.21 -7.77
C ARG A 20 -4.18 -8.50 -6.76
N ALA A 21 -3.37 -7.57 -7.27
CA ALA A 21 -2.55 -6.66 -6.49
C ALA A 21 -2.93 -5.21 -6.80
N ILE A 22 -2.63 -4.31 -5.87
CA ILE A 22 -2.72 -2.88 -6.07
C ILE A 22 -1.40 -2.23 -5.66
N SER A 23 -0.90 -1.28 -6.44
CA SER A 23 0.32 -0.54 -6.12
C SER A 23 0.20 0.92 -6.56
N GLY A 24 1.03 1.75 -5.96
CA GLY A 24 1.14 3.15 -6.36
C GLY A 24 2.32 3.84 -5.72
N LEU A 25 2.59 5.06 -6.19
CA LEU A 25 3.63 5.93 -5.68
C LEU A 25 3.04 7.17 -5.00
N SER A 26 3.72 7.71 -3.98
CA SER A 26 3.31 8.94 -3.28
C SER A 26 1.85 8.83 -2.75
N MET A 27 0.95 9.71 -3.17
CA MET A 27 -0.49 9.58 -2.86
C MET A 27 -1.10 8.29 -3.40
N GLY A 28 -0.59 7.75 -4.52
CA GLY A 28 -0.98 6.43 -5.01
C GLY A 28 -0.55 5.30 -4.09
N GLY A 29 0.62 5.41 -3.44
CA GLY A 29 1.08 4.47 -2.42
C GLY A 29 0.22 4.49 -1.15
N HIS A 30 -0.15 5.70 -0.70
CA HIS A 30 -1.18 5.88 0.33
C HIS A 30 -2.48 5.19 -0.06
N GLY A 31 -3.01 5.53 -1.24
CA GLY A 31 -4.28 4.99 -1.73
C GLY A 31 -4.26 3.48 -1.92
N ALA A 32 -3.14 2.91 -2.39
CA ALA A 32 -2.99 1.47 -2.54
C ALA A 32 -3.11 0.75 -1.18
N LEU A 33 -2.35 1.19 -0.17
CA LEU A 33 -2.42 0.61 1.18
C LEU A 33 -3.79 0.82 1.82
N TRP A 34 -4.32 2.06 1.77
CA TRP A 34 -5.61 2.38 2.37
C TRP A 34 -6.75 1.55 1.79
N ASN A 35 -6.77 1.38 0.46
CA ASN A 35 -7.77 0.54 -0.21
C ASN A 35 -7.57 -0.96 0.07
N ALA A 36 -6.35 -1.48 -0.04
CA ALA A 36 -6.09 -2.90 0.18
C ALA A 36 -6.43 -3.34 1.59
N ILE A 37 -6.08 -2.56 2.62
CA ILE A 37 -6.39 -2.84 4.02
C ILE A 37 -7.90 -2.89 4.25
N ARG A 38 -8.66 -2.00 3.62
CA ARG A 38 -10.11 -1.90 3.77
C ARG A 38 -10.88 -2.89 2.89
N HIS A 39 -10.25 -3.39 1.83
CA HIS A 39 -10.83 -4.29 0.84
C HIS A 39 -9.92 -5.52 0.62
N LYS A 40 -9.51 -6.16 1.72
CA LYS A 40 -8.69 -7.37 1.71
C LYS A 40 -9.41 -8.58 1.10
N ASP A 41 -10.71 -8.49 0.95
CA ASP A 41 -11.54 -9.42 0.18
C ASP A 41 -11.36 -9.27 -1.34
N VAL A 42 -10.93 -8.09 -1.80
CA VAL A 42 -10.71 -7.75 -3.22
C VAL A 42 -9.25 -7.91 -3.62
N PHE A 43 -8.31 -7.46 -2.80
CA PHE A 43 -6.88 -7.48 -3.06
C PHE A 43 -6.15 -8.50 -2.19
N GLY A 44 -5.22 -9.25 -2.77
CA GLY A 44 -4.37 -10.20 -2.05
C GLY A 44 -2.96 -9.68 -1.79
N ALA A 45 -2.51 -8.70 -2.58
CA ALA A 45 -1.20 -8.07 -2.42
C ALA A 45 -1.28 -6.55 -2.60
N VAL A 46 -0.36 -5.83 -1.97
CA VAL A 46 -0.28 -4.37 -2.04
C VAL A 46 1.17 -3.90 -2.03
N GLY A 47 1.44 -2.85 -2.81
CA GLY A 47 2.73 -2.17 -2.84
C GLY A 47 2.60 -0.66 -2.66
N SER A 48 3.52 -0.07 -1.90
CA SER A 48 3.60 1.37 -1.68
C SER A 48 5.01 1.88 -1.94
N MET A 49 5.18 2.74 -2.92
CA MET A 49 6.44 3.44 -3.21
C MET A 49 6.35 4.87 -2.69
N SER A 50 7.17 5.22 -1.71
CA SER A 50 7.19 6.55 -1.09
C SER A 50 5.80 7.03 -0.68
N GLY A 51 4.99 6.17 -0.06
CA GLY A 51 3.60 6.48 0.27
C GLY A 51 3.47 7.49 1.40
N GLY A 52 2.50 8.41 1.30
CA GLY A 52 2.11 9.30 2.40
C GLY A 52 1.28 8.57 3.47
N VAL A 53 1.84 7.53 4.08
CA VAL A 53 1.14 6.58 4.95
C VAL A 53 0.67 7.16 6.29
N ASP A 54 1.27 8.27 6.71
CA ASP A 54 0.77 9.17 7.75
C ASP A 54 0.77 10.60 7.22
N ILE A 55 -0.41 11.18 7.05
CA ILE A 55 -0.58 12.52 6.50
C ILE A 55 -0.58 13.61 7.57
N ARG A 56 -0.71 13.25 8.84
CA ARG A 56 -0.86 14.19 9.96
C ARG A 56 0.37 15.08 10.21
N PRO A 57 1.62 14.65 9.94
CA PRO A 57 2.78 15.54 10.02
C PRO A 57 2.80 16.65 8.94
N PHE A 58 1.93 16.58 7.93
CA PHE A 58 1.92 17.46 6.77
C PHE A 58 0.62 18.26 6.60
N PRO A 59 0.03 18.86 7.67
CA PRO A 59 -1.34 19.36 7.63
C PRO A 59 -1.54 20.58 6.69
N LYS A 60 -0.45 21.24 6.31
CA LYS A 60 -0.48 22.42 5.40
C LYS A 60 -0.11 22.09 3.96
N ASN A 61 0.21 20.81 3.67
CA ASN A 61 0.69 20.41 2.35
C ASN A 61 -0.49 19.93 1.48
N TRP A 62 -0.33 20.09 0.16
CA TRP A 62 -1.22 19.54 -0.89
C TRP A 62 -2.70 19.93 -0.73
N GLU A 63 -3.00 21.02 -0.04
CA GLU A 63 -4.36 21.54 0.19
C GLU A 63 -5.32 20.49 0.82
N MET A 64 -4.77 19.51 1.55
CA MET A 64 -5.58 18.44 2.17
C MET A 64 -6.63 19.00 3.14
N SER A 65 -6.34 20.11 3.83
CA SER A 65 -7.29 20.75 4.74
C SER A 65 -8.56 21.24 4.03
N ARG A 66 -8.53 21.50 2.72
CA ARG A 66 -9.75 21.82 1.95
C ARG A 66 -10.73 20.65 1.87
N GLN A 67 -10.23 19.41 1.92
CA GLN A 67 -11.03 18.20 1.82
C GLN A 67 -11.32 17.59 3.20
N LEU A 68 -10.35 17.63 4.10
CA LEU A 68 -10.40 16.96 5.40
C LEU A 68 -10.80 17.91 6.55
N GLY A 69 -10.86 19.22 6.29
CA GLY A 69 -10.91 20.25 7.34
C GLY A 69 -9.51 20.46 7.98
N GLU A 70 -9.38 21.48 8.80
CA GLU A 70 -8.13 21.73 9.53
C GLU A 70 -7.86 20.61 10.53
N LEU A 71 -6.63 20.11 10.61
CA LEU A 71 -6.25 19.02 11.53
C LEU A 71 -6.61 19.35 12.99
N ALA A 72 -6.43 20.60 13.39
CA ALA A 72 -6.72 21.04 14.76
C ALA A 72 -8.21 20.94 15.16
N THR A 73 -9.12 21.04 14.19
CA THR A 73 -10.58 21.04 14.42
C THR A 73 -11.27 19.77 13.93
N HIS A 74 -10.59 18.96 13.10
CA HIS A 74 -11.13 17.72 12.54
C HIS A 74 -10.11 16.55 12.65
N PRO A 75 -9.50 16.32 13.82
CA PRO A 75 -8.44 15.31 13.96
C PRO A 75 -8.94 13.90 13.61
N GLU A 76 -10.19 13.57 13.91
CA GLU A 76 -10.80 12.27 13.62
C GLU A 76 -10.93 11.98 12.12
N VAL A 77 -11.11 13.02 11.30
CA VAL A 77 -11.14 12.88 9.83
C VAL A 77 -9.75 12.53 9.32
N TRP A 78 -8.72 13.24 9.80
CA TRP A 78 -7.33 12.94 9.44
C TRP A 78 -6.90 11.55 9.90
N GLU A 79 -7.25 11.17 11.11
CA GLU A 79 -6.97 9.82 11.63
C GLU A 79 -7.61 8.73 10.80
N SER A 80 -8.88 8.90 10.40
CA SER A 80 -9.60 7.92 9.59
C SER A 80 -9.03 7.76 8.17
N HIS A 81 -8.33 8.79 7.65
CA HIS A 81 -7.67 8.78 6.35
C HIS A 81 -6.17 8.45 6.41
N THR A 82 -5.65 8.16 7.58
CA THR A 82 -4.24 7.81 7.79
C THR A 82 -4.05 6.29 7.75
N VAL A 83 -3.16 5.80 6.89
CA VAL A 83 -2.91 4.36 6.68
C VAL A 83 -2.49 3.65 7.95
N VAL A 84 -1.54 4.22 8.70
CA VAL A 84 -1.02 3.60 9.94
C VAL A 84 -2.10 3.38 11.01
N ASN A 85 -3.21 4.10 10.93
CA ASN A 85 -4.37 3.94 11.83
C ASN A 85 -5.38 2.89 11.34
N GLN A 86 -5.15 2.29 10.16
CA GLN A 86 -6.03 1.23 9.62
C GLN A 86 -5.49 -0.18 9.88
N LEU A 87 -4.31 -0.31 10.47
CA LEU A 87 -3.63 -1.60 10.64
C LEU A 87 -4.36 -2.58 11.56
N ASP A 88 -5.28 -2.10 12.39
CA ASP A 88 -6.17 -2.93 13.20
C ASP A 88 -7.14 -3.80 12.39
N LYS A 89 -7.35 -3.46 11.11
CA LYS A 89 -8.25 -4.17 10.19
C LYS A 89 -7.62 -5.39 9.53
N ILE A 90 -6.31 -5.58 9.70
CA ILE A 90 -5.59 -6.71 9.10
C ILE A 90 -4.80 -7.51 10.13
N GLU A 91 -4.63 -8.78 9.82
CA GLU A 91 -3.80 -9.72 10.53
C GLU A 91 -2.73 -10.31 9.60
N ASN A 92 -1.76 -11.03 10.18
CA ASN A 92 -0.72 -11.67 9.38
C ASN A 92 -1.33 -12.66 8.36
N GLY A 93 -0.90 -12.54 7.11
CA GLY A 93 -1.40 -13.37 6.00
C GLY A 93 -2.65 -12.82 5.29
N ASP A 94 -3.29 -11.75 5.79
CA ASP A 94 -4.41 -11.12 5.09
C ASP A 94 -3.98 -10.49 3.76
N LEU A 95 -2.80 -9.86 3.73
CA LEU A 95 -2.22 -9.21 2.55
C LEU A 95 -0.73 -9.55 2.44
N ALA A 96 -0.24 -9.76 1.22
CA ALA A 96 1.19 -9.66 0.93
C ALA A 96 1.54 -8.17 0.73
N ILE A 97 2.48 -7.65 1.53
CA ILE A 97 2.76 -6.21 1.60
C ILE A 97 4.21 -5.94 1.23
N ILE A 98 4.45 -4.99 0.32
CA ILE A 98 5.75 -4.40 0.05
C ILE A 98 5.70 -2.89 0.19
N VAL A 99 6.64 -2.32 0.95
CA VAL A 99 6.80 -0.88 1.15
C VAL A 99 8.22 -0.50 0.74
N ASP A 100 8.34 0.53 -0.07
CA ASP A 100 9.62 1.03 -0.59
C ASP A 100 9.69 2.56 -0.43
N CYS A 101 10.78 3.09 0.17
CA CYS A 101 10.93 4.54 0.37
C CYS A 101 12.41 4.92 0.34
N GLY A 102 12.74 5.99 -0.41
CA GLY A 102 14.09 6.52 -0.52
C GLY A 102 14.62 7.11 0.78
N GLU A 103 15.93 6.95 1.04
CA GLU A 103 16.59 7.45 2.26
C GLU A 103 16.59 8.99 2.38
N ALA A 104 16.47 9.70 1.25
CA ALA A 104 16.33 11.16 1.21
C ALA A 104 14.89 11.62 0.89
N ASP A 105 13.90 10.73 1.03
CA ASP A 105 12.50 11.04 0.82
C ASP A 105 11.91 11.69 2.09
N PHE A 106 11.11 12.74 1.92
CA PHE A 106 10.45 13.41 3.05
C PHE A 106 9.38 12.53 3.73
N PHE A 107 8.93 11.45 3.08
CA PHE A 107 8.06 10.44 3.68
C PHE A 107 8.81 9.28 4.35
N LEU A 108 10.15 9.29 4.39
CA LEU A 108 10.91 8.17 4.96
C LEU A 108 10.49 7.83 6.38
N GLU A 109 10.40 8.84 7.25
CA GLU A 109 10.12 8.60 8.67
C GLU A 109 8.72 8.01 8.90
N VAL A 110 7.71 8.45 8.16
CA VAL A 110 6.36 7.87 8.28
C VAL A 110 6.30 6.45 7.71
N ASN A 111 7.12 6.12 6.71
CA ASN A 111 7.22 4.75 6.18
C ASN A 111 8.01 3.82 7.13
N LYS A 112 9.02 4.33 7.84
CA LYS A 112 9.68 3.60 8.93
C LYS A 112 8.72 3.32 10.09
N ASP A 113 7.91 4.31 10.51
CA ASP A 113 6.88 4.10 11.55
C ASP A 113 5.86 3.02 11.12
N LEU A 114 5.44 3.03 9.85
CA LEU A 114 4.60 1.96 9.30
C LEU A 114 5.27 0.59 9.42
N HIS A 115 6.55 0.48 9.01
CA HIS A 115 7.34 -0.75 9.13
C HIS A 115 7.40 -1.24 10.58
N GLU A 116 7.75 -0.38 11.52
CA GLU A 116 7.84 -0.73 12.95
C GLU A 116 6.48 -1.19 13.53
N ARG A 117 5.38 -0.53 13.13
CA ARG A 117 4.02 -0.94 13.54
C ARG A 117 3.64 -2.30 12.98
N LEU A 118 3.97 -2.61 11.72
CA LEU A 118 3.74 -3.91 11.12
C LEU A 118 4.55 -5.00 11.86
N LEU A 119 5.84 -4.74 12.16
CA LEU A 119 6.67 -5.65 12.98
C LEU A 119 6.07 -5.90 14.37
N LYS A 120 5.68 -4.84 15.07
CA LYS A 120 5.06 -4.94 16.40
C LYS A 120 3.79 -5.77 16.40
N ARG A 121 3.03 -5.71 15.31
CA ARG A 121 1.80 -6.49 15.11
C ARG A 121 2.07 -7.90 14.53
N LYS A 122 3.35 -8.24 14.26
CA LYS A 122 3.77 -9.50 13.64
C LYS A 122 3.10 -9.73 12.28
N ILE A 123 2.95 -8.66 11.49
CA ILE A 123 2.46 -8.72 10.12
C ILE A 123 3.68 -8.78 9.19
N ASP A 124 3.81 -9.89 8.46
CA ASP A 124 4.89 -10.12 7.51
C ASP A 124 4.78 -9.13 6.34
N HIS A 125 5.90 -8.51 5.99
CA HIS A 125 6.00 -7.55 4.89
C HIS A 125 7.45 -7.36 4.44
N ASP A 126 7.64 -6.92 3.20
CA ASP A 126 8.92 -6.45 2.70
C ASP A 126 9.01 -4.94 2.91
N PHE A 127 10.11 -4.48 3.52
CA PHE A 127 10.45 -3.06 3.61
C PHE A 127 11.80 -2.81 2.93
N ILE A 128 11.81 -1.94 1.92
CA ILE A 128 13.01 -1.59 1.15
C ILE A 128 13.31 -0.11 1.36
N SER A 129 14.55 0.20 1.71
CA SER A 129 15.06 1.57 1.71
C SER A 129 16.40 1.61 0.99
N ARG A 130 16.57 2.60 0.12
CA ARG A 130 17.76 2.77 -0.72
C ARG A 130 18.08 4.26 -0.89
N PRO A 131 19.34 4.60 -1.25
CA PRO A 131 19.68 5.97 -1.61
C PRO A 131 18.76 6.52 -2.70
N GLY A 132 18.24 7.74 -2.50
CA GLY A 132 17.32 8.43 -3.39
C GLY A 132 16.22 9.15 -2.61
N GLY A 133 15.44 9.97 -3.29
CA GLY A 133 14.39 10.79 -2.70
C GLY A 133 13.05 10.62 -3.43
N HIS A 134 12.15 11.58 -3.23
CA HIS A 134 10.80 11.59 -3.82
C HIS A 134 10.85 11.97 -5.31
N THR A 135 11.34 11.07 -6.15
CA THR A 135 11.63 11.33 -7.57
C THR A 135 11.25 10.20 -8.50
N GLY A 136 10.96 10.53 -9.77
CA GLY A 136 10.68 9.55 -10.80
C GLY A 136 11.82 8.55 -11.01
N SER A 137 13.10 8.97 -10.88
CA SER A 137 14.24 8.07 -11.00
C SER A 137 14.28 7.02 -9.90
N TYR A 138 13.92 7.39 -8.66
CA TYR A 138 13.79 6.45 -7.57
C TYR A 138 12.68 5.43 -7.85
N TRP A 139 11.49 5.88 -8.22
CA TRP A 139 10.33 5.01 -8.48
C TRP A 139 10.51 4.09 -9.68
N ASN A 140 11.20 4.56 -10.74
CA ASN A 140 11.56 3.71 -11.89
C ASN A 140 12.45 2.53 -11.50
N ASN A 141 13.31 2.69 -10.49
CA ASN A 141 14.08 1.60 -9.93
C ASN A 141 13.26 0.71 -8.97
N SER A 142 12.35 1.31 -8.22
CA SER A 142 11.51 0.61 -7.23
C SER A 142 10.50 -0.33 -7.89
N ILE A 143 9.95 0.04 -9.03
CA ILE A 143 8.88 -0.74 -9.68
C ILE A 143 9.32 -2.17 -10.03
N ASP A 144 10.58 -2.40 -10.38
CA ASP A 144 11.11 -3.73 -10.71
C ASP A 144 11.00 -4.68 -9.50
N TYR A 145 11.28 -4.18 -8.29
CA TYR A 145 11.17 -4.96 -7.05
C TYR A 145 9.71 -5.26 -6.72
N HIS A 146 8.81 -4.31 -6.96
CA HIS A 146 7.37 -4.51 -6.75
C HIS A 146 6.81 -5.55 -7.73
N ILE A 147 7.18 -5.49 -9.00
CA ILE A 147 6.76 -6.46 -10.02
C ILE A 147 7.24 -7.87 -9.63
N LEU A 148 8.51 -8.00 -9.23
CA LEU A 148 9.05 -9.28 -8.77
C LEU A 148 8.33 -9.82 -7.53
N PHE A 149 8.01 -8.95 -6.58
CA PHE A 149 7.25 -9.30 -5.38
C PHE A 149 5.85 -9.82 -5.75
N PHE A 150 5.14 -9.11 -6.62
CA PHE A 150 3.81 -9.54 -7.07
C PHE A 150 3.84 -10.81 -7.90
N ASP A 151 4.84 -10.99 -8.78
CA ASP A 151 5.01 -12.24 -9.52
C ASP A 151 5.15 -13.44 -8.58
N LYS A 152 6.02 -13.35 -7.58
CA LYS A 152 6.17 -14.39 -6.55
C LYS A 152 4.87 -14.67 -5.79
N PHE A 153 4.12 -13.60 -5.45
CA PHE A 153 2.81 -13.74 -4.80
C PHE A 153 1.83 -14.50 -5.70
N PHE A 154 1.71 -14.13 -6.97
CA PHE A 154 0.80 -14.78 -7.91
C PHE A 154 1.18 -16.24 -8.18
N GLN A 155 2.46 -16.53 -8.37
CA GLN A 155 2.94 -17.90 -8.56
C GLN A 155 2.59 -18.77 -7.35
N LYS A 156 2.93 -18.35 -6.12
CA LYS A 156 2.61 -19.09 -4.90
C LYS A 156 1.10 -19.33 -4.76
N SER A 157 0.29 -18.34 -5.07
CA SER A 157 -1.18 -18.41 -4.93
C SER A 157 -1.83 -19.33 -5.97
N LEU A 158 -1.27 -19.39 -7.19
CA LEU A 158 -1.78 -20.25 -8.28
C LEU A 158 -1.30 -21.69 -8.15
N PHE A 159 -0.04 -21.93 -7.75
CA PHE A 159 0.47 -23.30 -7.56
C PHE A 159 -0.21 -24.04 -6.42
N THR A 160 -0.65 -23.36 -5.37
CA THR A 160 -1.42 -23.98 -4.28
C THR A 160 -2.75 -24.58 -4.78
N LYS A 161 -3.35 -24.04 -5.86
CA LYS A 161 -4.56 -24.61 -6.48
C LYS A 161 -4.29 -25.89 -7.33
N LEU A 162 -3.08 -26.09 -7.80
CA LEU A 162 -2.71 -27.24 -8.64
C LEU A 162 -2.36 -28.49 -7.82
N ILE A 163 -1.94 -28.32 -6.57
CA ILE A 163 -1.53 -29.43 -5.68
C ILE A 163 -2.73 -30.04 -4.92
N ILE A 164 -3.86 -29.33 -4.86
CA ILE A 164 -5.07 -29.75 -4.11
C ILE A 164 -6.12 -30.41 -5.06
N ARG A 165 -5.79 -30.61 -6.31
CA ARG A 165 -6.59 -31.41 -7.26
C ARG A 165 -5.91 -32.74 -7.56
#